data_e27cfb83f435676deb27ea1b2e485c3e
#
_entry.id   e27cfb83f435676deb27ea1b2e485c3e
#
_cell.length_a   1.000
_cell.length_b   1.000
_cell.length_c   1.000
_cell.angle_alpha   90.00
_cell.angle_beta   90.00
_cell.angle_gamma   90.00
#
_symmetry.space_group_name_H-M   'P 1'
#
loop_
_entity.id
_entity.type
_entity.pdbx_description
1 polymer ?
#
loop_
_entity_poly.entity_id
_entity_poly.type
_entity_poly.pdbx_seq_one_letter_code
_entity_poly.pdbx_strand_id
1 'polypeptide(L)'
;MIPRLNISFSQKNQRAFWFGDAYVPAQGEYLLNHARSGIVMALRTALSKGGRVGVVAYNCHTVANAVVESGCTPIFVDVTEDLHMDVQYLAGLQLDAIVVTNLFGIHNDIAAIRAAQPNAIIIVDNAHGYGLPAEGDFTVYSINQGKMPALGAGGLLWVNSDQYQASIQQQYAALPSYSKSQELKLFITMLAKAWMHIPWIYGLITRRMKTHRGKIACREAVVLRRMAQGVSRMYQLALPAIAELIQQQRANAQQIEDTLMSKGLADRVWYGDNAFMAIARTKDTIGLSKYLAARGVESATHFARAIEWAKEFGYTEGQCPTAERLTKELLMIPTYRKI
;
A
#
# COMPACT_ATOMS: atom_id res chain seq x y z
N MET A 1 7.19 -17.04 14.70
CA MET A 1 6.77 -16.86 13.29
C MET A 1 7.09 -15.44 12.87
N ILE A 2 7.71 -15.24 11.72
CA ILE A 2 7.96 -13.92 11.12
C ILE A 2 6.64 -13.40 10.57
N PRO A 3 6.07 -12.28 11.09
CA PRO A 3 4.82 -11.74 10.58
C PRO A 3 4.97 -11.28 9.13
N ARG A 4 3.94 -11.44 8.32
CA ARG A 4 3.92 -10.92 6.95
C ARG A 4 3.95 -9.37 6.90
N LEU A 5 3.29 -8.74 7.85
CA LEU A 5 3.29 -7.29 8.00
C LEU A 5 4.14 -6.92 9.23
N ASN A 6 5.06 -6.00 9.04
CA ASN A 6 5.93 -5.52 10.12
C ASN A 6 5.50 -4.15 10.66
N ILE A 7 6.07 -3.77 11.77
CA ILE A 7 6.07 -2.41 12.30
C ILE A 7 7.44 -2.12 12.91
N SER A 8 8.04 -1.01 12.51
CA SER A 8 9.32 -0.54 13.05
C SER A 8 9.06 0.43 14.20
N PHE A 9 9.07 -0.09 15.44
CA PHE A 9 8.86 0.73 16.63
C PHE A 9 9.90 0.41 17.71
N SER A 10 11.18 0.44 17.30
CA SER A 10 12.35 0.25 18.15
C SER A 10 12.44 1.34 19.24
N GLN A 11 13.31 1.16 20.24
CA GLN A 11 13.60 2.18 21.25
C GLN A 11 14.04 3.51 20.63
N LYS A 12 14.82 3.47 19.53
CA LYS A 12 15.19 4.64 18.73
C LYS A 12 13.95 5.39 18.20
N ASN A 13 13.01 4.65 17.60
CA ASN A 13 11.76 5.22 17.08
C ASN A 13 10.87 5.77 18.20
N GLN A 14 10.77 5.07 19.33
CA GLN A 14 10.00 5.54 20.50
C GLN A 14 10.57 6.85 21.05
N ARG A 15 11.90 6.96 21.16
CA ARG A 15 12.56 8.20 21.56
C ARG A 15 12.36 9.31 20.51
N ALA A 16 12.52 9.01 19.24
CA ALA A 16 12.31 9.98 18.16
C ALA A 16 10.87 10.50 18.11
N PHE A 17 9.87 9.66 18.40
CA PHE A 17 8.47 10.08 18.44
C PHE A 17 8.25 11.31 19.33
N TRP A 18 8.94 11.39 20.47
CA TRP A 18 8.78 12.50 21.44
C TRP A 18 9.83 13.59 21.30
N PHE A 19 11.07 13.25 20.94
CA PHE A 19 12.24 14.12 21.11
C PHE A 19 13.09 14.26 19.81
N GLY A 20 12.70 13.64 18.73
CA GLY A 20 13.41 13.79 17.44
C GLY A 20 13.07 15.09 16.73
N ASP A 21 13.81 15.39 15.68
CA ASP A 21 13.50 16.49 14.76
C ASP A 21 12.35 16.07 13.82
N ALA A 22 11.40 16.97 13.60
CA ALA A 22 10.32 16.75 12.68
C ALA A 22 10.85 16.84 11.24
N TYR A 23 10.33 15.96 10.38
CA TYR A 23 10.60 16.04 8.95
C TYR A 23 10.03 17.34 8.38
N VAL A 24 10.84 18.03 7.59
CA VAL A 24 10.43 19.23 6.85
C VAL A 24 10.11 18.79 5.40
N PRO A 25 8.84 18.82 5.00
CA PRO A 25 8.46 18.40 3.66
C PRO A 25 9.04 19.34 2.59
N ALA A 26 9.37 18.76 1.44
CA ALA A 26 9.76 19.52 0.26
C ALA A 26 8.57 20.30 -0.33
N GLN A 27 8.84 21.21 -1.26
CA GLN A 27 7.78 21.89 -1.99
C GLN A 27 6.92 20.85 -2.74
N GLY A 28 5.61 20.95 -2.62
CA GLY A 28 4.67 20.01 -3.23
C GLY A 28 4.44 18.71 -2.44
N GLU A 29 5.12 18.52 -1.31
CA GLU A 29 4.95 17.37 -0.43
C GLU A 29 4.08 17.72 0.77
N TYR A 30 3.12 16.87 1.08
CA TYR A 30 2.17 17.05 2.18
C TYR A 30 2.09 15.80 3.05
N LEU A 31 2.24 15.99 4.37
CA LEU A 31 2.25 14.91 5.34
C LEU A 31 0.84 14.66 5.89
N LEU A 32 0.29 13.49 5.60
CA LEU A 32 -1.08 13.12 5.96
C LEU A 32 -1.11 11.94 6.93
N ASN A 33 -2.24 11.75 7.59
CA ASN A 33 -2.44 10.61 8.50
C ASN A 33 -2.44 9.25 7.76
N HIS A 34 -2.82 9.20 6.48
CA HIS A 34 -2.83 8.00 5.64
C HIS A 34 -2.63 8.36 4.16
N ALA A 35 -2.10 7.43 3.34
CA ALA A 35 -2.01 7.59 1.88
C ALA A 35 -3.38 7.80 1.22
N ARG A 36 -4.42 7.04 1.68
CA ARG A 36 -5.80 7.20 1.19
C ARG A 36 -6.36 8.61 1.37
N SER A 37 -5.90 9.35 2.40
CA SER A 37 -6.25 10.76 2.58
C SER A 37 -5.72 11.63 1.44
N GLY A 38 -4.53 11.31 0.92
CA GLY A 38 -3.95 11.94 -0.26
C GLY A 38 -4.78 11.67 -1.53
N ILE A 39 -5.24 10.43 -1.73
CA ILE A 39 -6.12 10.09 -2.86
C ILE A 39 -7.42 10.90 -2.79
N VAL A 40 -8.06 10.98 -1.61
CA VAL A 40 -9.29 11.77 -1.43
C VAL A 40 -9.04 13.26 -1.71
N MET A 41 -7.95 13.82 -1.21
CA MET A 41 -7.60 15.24 -1.44
C MET A 41 -7.33 15.50 -2.91
N ALA A 42 -6.55 14.67 -3.59
CA ALA A 42 -6.25 14.79 -5.02
C ALA A 42 -7.52 14.76 -5.86
N LEU A 43 -8.38 13.75 -5.65
CA LEU A 43 -9.65 13.61 -6.40
C LEU A 43 -10.59 14.79 -6.14
N ARG A 44 -10.77 15.22 -4.90
CA ARG A 44 -11.63 16.39 -4.59
C ARG A 44 -11.11 17.68 -5.18
N THR A 45 -9.79 17.80 -5.34
CA THR A 45 -9.16 18.97 -5.95
C THR A 45 -9.34 18.97 -7.47
N ALA A 46 -9.13 17.83 -8.11
CA ALA A 46 -9.05 17.75 -9.57
C ALA A 46 -10.40 17.48 -10.25
N LEU A 47 -11.35 16.86 -9.55
CA LEU A 47 -12.63 16.43 -10.12
C LEU A 47 -13.83 17.06 -9.41
N SER A 48 -14.89 17.25 -10.19
CA SER A 48 -16.23 17.52 -9.65
C SER A 48 -16.84 16.21 -9.10
N LYS A 49 -17.88 16.32 -8.28
CA LYS A 49 -18.64 15.16 -7.81
C LYS A 49 -19.20 14.37 -8.99
N GLY A 50 -19.07 13.03 -8.92
CA GLY A 50 -19.57 12.12 -9.95
C GLY A 50 -18.55 11.70 -11.00
N GLY A 51 -17.27 12.08 -10.87
CA GLY A 51 -16.19 11.62 -11.75
C GLY A 51 -16.00 10.09 -11.75
N ARG A 52 -15.64 9.54 -12.90
CA ARG A 52 -15.36 8.11 -13.13
C ARG A 52 -13.88 7.86 -12.92
N VAL A 53 -13.52 7.05 -11.92
CA VAL A 53 -12.12 6.84 -11.51
C VAL A 53 -11.71 5.39 -11.72
N GLY A 54 -10.74 5.16 -12.59
CA GLY A 54 -10.14 3.85 -12.84
C GLY A 54 -9.35 3.35 -11.62
N VAL A 55 -9.61 2.12 -11.18
CA VAL A 55 -8.86 1.45 -10.10
C VAL A 55 -8.67 -0.02 -10.47
N VAL A 56 -7.51 -0.62 -10.20
CA VAL A 56 -7.35 -2.06 -10.46
C VAL A 56 -8.20 -2.90 -9.51
N ALA A 57 -8.84 -3.96 -10.03
CA ALA A 57 -9.69 -4.85 -9.23
C ALA A 57 -8.89 -5.68 -8.22
N TYR A 58 -7.64 -6.02 -8.55
CA TYR A 58 -6.69 -6.69 -7.64
C TYR A 58 -6.07 -5.66 -6.68
N ASN A 59 -6.82 -5.19 -5.68
CA ASN A 59 -6.36 -4.11 -4.82
C ASN A 59 -6.93 -4.18 -3.39
N CYS A 60 -6.42 -3.31 -2.54
CA CYS A 60 -6.99 -3.04 -1.22
C CYS A 60 -8.31 -2.26 -1.39
N HIS A 61 -9.34 -2.67 -0.63
CA HIS A 61 -10.63 -1.96 -0.59
C HIS A 61 -10.51 -0.46 -0.26
N THR A 62 -9.45 -0.07 0.45
CA THR A 62 -9.24 1.32 0.87
C THR A 62 -9.04 2.28 -0.29
N VAL A 63 -8.59 1.80 -1.46
CA VAL A 63 -8.44 2.62 -2.67
C VAL A 63 -9.83 2.92 -3.26
N ALA A 64 -10.65 1.90 -3.50
CA ALA A 64 -12.02 2.09 -3.98
C ALA A 64 -12.86 2.91 -2.98
N ASN A 65 -12.65 2.68 -1.67
CA ASN A 65 -13.28 3.49 -0.63
C ASN A 65 -12.87 4.97 -0.70
N ALA A 66 -11.60 5.28 -0.95
CA ALA A 66 -11.14 6.66 -1.11
C ALA A 66 -11.77 7.36 -2.32
N VAL A 67 -11.99 6.61 -3.42
CA VAL A 67 -12.72 7.11 -4.59
C VAL A 67 -14.16 7.47 -4.21
N VAL A 68 -14.89 6.58 -3.54
CA VAL A 68 -16.28 6.85 -3.11
C VAL A 68 -16.36 8.00 -2.11
N GLU A 69 -15.45 8.04 -1.14
CA GLU A 69 -15.37 9.13 -0.15
C GLU A 69 -15.01 10.49 -0.78
N SER A 70 -14.39 10.51 -1.96
CA SER A 70 -14.18 11.74 -2.72
C SER A 70 -15.42 12.23 -3.48
N GLY A 71 -16.49 11.41 -3.52
CA GLY A 71 -17.73 11.68 -4.27
C GLY A 71 -17.67 11.18 -5.72
N CYS A 72 -16.71 10.33 -6.05
CA CYS A 72 -16.52 9.74 -7.38
C CYS A 72 -16.99 8.28 -7.43
N THR A 73 -17.05 7.72 -8.63
CA THR A 73 -17.45 6.33 -8.90
C THR A 73 -16.23 5.51 -9.33
N PRO A 74 -15.85 4.43 -8.61
CA PRO A 74 -14.79 3.55 -9.05
C PRO A 74 -15.21 2.73 -10.27
N ILE A 75 -14.33 2.67 -11.26
CA ILE A 75 -14.44 1.82 -12.45
C ILE A 75 -13.28 0.83 -12.39
N PHE A 76 -13.60 -0.46 -12.35
CA PHE A 76 -12.60 -1.48 -12.17
C PHE A 76 -11.88 -1.80 -13.47
N VAL A 77 -10.55 -1.88 -13.39
CA VAL A 77 -9.61 -2.19 -14.48
C VAL A 77 -8.92 -3.51 -14.16
N ASP A 78 -8.71 -4.35 -15.16
CA ASP A 78 -7.96 -5.60 -14.96
C ASP A 78 -6.46 -5.35 -14.80
N VAL A 79 -5.75 -6.37 -14.39
CA VAL A 79 -4.29 -6.39 -14.29
C VAL A 79 -3.72 -7.38 -15.30
N THR A 80 -2.46 -7.17 -15.69
CA THR A 80 -1.69 -8.17 -16.43
C THR A 80 -1.25 -9.32 -15.52
N GLU A 81 -0.68 -10.39 -16.13
CA GLU A 81 -0.08 -11.51 -15.39
C GLU A 81 1.02 -11.09 -14.43
N ASP A 82 1.66 -9.96 -14.70
CA ASP A 82 2.74 -9.37 -13.90
C ASP A 82 2.27 -8.32 -12.90
N LEU A 83 0.93 -8.17 -12.75
CA LEU A 83 0.29 -7.22 -11.83
C LEU A 83 0.45 -5.73 -12.21
N HIS A 84 0.79 -5.41 -13.46
CA HIS A 84 0.61 -4.05 -13.97
C HIS A 84 -0.87 -3.78 -14.27
N MET A 85 -1.27 -2.51 -14.24
CA MET A 85 -2.58 -2.11 -14.78
C MET A 85 -2.65 -2.45 -16.27
N ASP A 86 -3.72 -3.12 -16.69
CA ASP A 86 -3.87 -3.49 -18.10
C ASP A 86 -4.23 -2.27 -18.95
N VAL A 87 -3.24 -1.79 -19.71
CA VAL A 87 -3.38 -0.59 -20.55
C VAL A 87 -4.33 -0.83 -21.73
N GLN A 88 -4.40 -2.07 -22.25
CA GLN A 88 -5.33 -2.39 -23.34
C GLN A 88 -6.78 -2.36 -22.85
N TYR A 89 -7.04 -2.91 -21.67
CA TYR A 89 -8.34 -2.82 -21.03
C TYR A 89 -8.71 -1.35 -20.73
N LEU A 90 -7.73 -0.59 -20.23
CA LEU A 90 -7.90 0.83 -19.87
C LEU A 90 -8.30 1.68 -21.08
N ALA A 91 -7.73 1.43 -22.27
CA ALA A 91 -7.98 2.20 -23.49
C ALA A 91 -9.46 2.19 -23.93
N GLY A 92 -10.20 1.13 -23.58
CA GLY A 92 -11.64 1.01 -23.89
C GLY A 92 -12.57 1.79 -22.94
N LEU A 93 -12.05 2.42 -21.90
CA LEU A 93 -12.83 3.09 -20.88
C LEU A 93 -12.83 4.61 -21.09
N GLN A 94 -13.90 5.26 -20.58
CA GLN A 94 -13.95 6.72 -20.45
C GLN A 94 -13.80 7.07 -18.96
N LEU A 95 -12.67 7.66 -18.61
CA LEU A 95 -12.31 7.96 -17.22
C LEU A 95 -11.92 9.42 -17.05
N ASP A 96 -12.34 10.00 -15.92
CA ASP A 96 -11.97 11.36 -15.51
C ASP A 96 -10.66 11.35 -14.71
N ALA A 97 -10.40 10.26 -13.97
CA ALA A 97 -9.13 10.03 -13.28
C ALA A 97 -8.80 8.54 -13.21
N ILE A 98 -7.54 8.25 -12.85
CA ILE A 98 -7.04 6.89 -12.66
C ILE A 98 -6.19 6.88 -11.39
N VAL A 99 -6.44 5.92 -10.49
CA VAL A 99 -5.52 5.59 -9.41
C VAL A 99 -4.67 4.40 -9.84
N VAL A 100 -3.46 4.68 -10.26
CA VAL A 100 -2.48 3.68 -10.71
C VAL A 100 -1.76 3.14 -9.49
N THR A 101 -2.10 1.94 -9.06
CA THR A 101 -1.46 1.31 -7.91
C THR A 101 -0.24 0.50 -8.33
N ASN A 102 0.94 0.87 -7.82
CA ASN A 102 2.17 0.10 -7.98
C ASN A 102 2.18 -1.08 -6.99
N LEU A 103 1.43 -2.13 -7.36
CA LEU A 103 1.21 -3.32 -6.55
C LEU A 103 2.55 -3.98 -6.17
N PHE A 104 2.80 -4.16 -4.87
CA PHE A 104 4.02 -4.79 -4.34
C PHE A 104 5.34 -4.16 -4.79
N GLY A 105 5.30 -2.88 -5.21
CA GLY A 105 6.44 -2.15 -5.73
C GLY A 105 6.74 -2.41 -7.21
N ILE A 106 5.83 -3.06 -7.94
CA ILE A 106 5.90 -3.21 -9.40
C ILE A 106 5.52 -1.87 -10.03
N HIS A 107 6.46 -1.28 -10.76
CA HIS A 107 6.30 0.04 -11.34
C HIS A 107 5.51 -0.04 -12.65
N ASN A 108 4.37 0.65 -12.71
CA ASN A 108 3.57 0.76 -13.92
C ASN A 108 4.18 1.78 -14.91
N ASP A 109 3.99 1.56 -16.19
CA ASP A 109 4.36 2.52 -17.24
C ASP A 109 3.33 3.67 -17.29
N ILE A 110 3.65 4.76 -16.58
CA ILE A 110 2.78 5.94 -16.49
C ILE A 110 2.63 6.64 -17.84
N ALA A 111 3.66 6.57 -18.70
CA ALA A 111 3.60 7.15 -20.04
C ALA A 111 2.60 6.39 -20.94
N ALA A 112 2.61 5.06 -20.91
CA ALA A 112 1.65 4.24 -21.63
C ALA A 112 0.21 4.45 -21.12
N ILE A 113 0.02 4.56 -19.79
CA ILE A 113 -1.29 4.88 -19.19
C ILE A 113 -1.78 6.27 -19.62
N ARG A 114 -0.90 7.25 -19.63
CA ARG A 114 -1.21 8.62 -20.11
C ARG A 114 -1.59 8.61 -21.59
N ALA A 115 -0.88 7.84 -22.42
CA ALA A 115 -1.20 7.71 -23.83
C ALA A 115 -2.59 7.06 -24.07
N ALA A 116 -2.97 6.07 -23.26
CA ALA A 116 -4.27 5.42 -23.33
C ALA A 116 -5.42 6.32 -22.82
N GLN A 117 -5.14 7.23 -21.89
CA GLN A 117 -6.12 8.12 -21.26
C GLN A 117 -5.55 9.55 -21.15
N PRO A 118 -5.42 10.28 -22.26
CA PRO A 118 -4.65 11.54 -22.31
C PRO A 118 -5.25 12.67 -21.45
N ASN A 119 -6.56 12.64 -21.23
CA ASN A 119 -7.28 13.68 -20.47
C ASN A 119 -7.54 13.30 -19.00
N ALA A 120 -7.30 12.06 -18.61
CA ALA A 120 -7.56 11.61 -17.25
C ALA A 120 -6.50 12.14 -16.27
N ILE A 121 -6.92 12.51 -15.07
CA ILE A 121 -6.02 12.81 -13.96
C ILE A 121 -5.36 11.52 -13.49
N ILE A 122 -4.04 11.50 -13.37
CA ILE A 122 -3.29 10.32 -12.91
C ILE A 122 -2.82 10.52 -11.47
N ILE A 123 -3.28 9.64 -10.59
CA ILE A 123 -2.84 9.54 -9.19
C ILE A 123 -2.06 8.24 -9.05
N VAL A 124 -0.75 8.31 -8.81
CA VAL A 124 0.09 7.12 -8.60
C VAL A 124 0.04 6.73 -7.12
N ASP A 125 -0.45 5.53 -6.85
CA ASP A 125 -0.49 4.96 -5.49
C ASP A 125 0.75 4.09 -5.24
N ASN A 126 1.75 4.70 -4.63
CA ASN A 126 3.00 4.10 -4.17
C ASN A 126 2.91 3.59 -2.72
N ALA A 127 1.73 3.17 -2.25
CA ALA A 127 1.60 2.60 -0.91
C ALA A 127 2.45 1.34 -0.68
N HIS A 128 2.80 0.62 -1.74
CA HIS A 128 3.78 -0.48 -1.75
C HIS A 128 5.08 -0.10 -2.47
N GLY A 129 5.10 1.04 -3.12
CA GLY A 129 6.17 1.50 -4.01
C GLY A 129 7.08 2.56 -3.39
N TYR A 130 7.32 2.57 -2.08
CA TYR A 130 8.25 3.54 -1.50
C TYR A 130 9.65 3.40 -2.13
N GLY A 131 10.21 4.53 -2.57
CA GLY A 131 11.45 4.57 -3.34
C GLY A 131 11.25 4.57 -4.86
N LEU A 132 10.05 4.32 -5.37
CA LEU A 132 9.68 4.61 -6.75
C LEU A 132 9.50 6.12 -6.96
N PRO A 133 9.66 6.62 -8.20
CA PRO A 133 9.55 8.06 -8.47
C PRO A 133 8.13 8.60 -8.19
N ALA A 134 8.06 9.90 -7.94
CA ALA A 134 6.81 10.63 -7.91
C ALA A 134 6.42 11.00 -9.35
N GLU A 135 5.30 10.47 -9.83
CA GLU A 135 4.83 10.57 -11.22
C GLU A 135 3.34 10.87 -11.28
N GLY A 136 2.82 11.05 -12.50
CA GLY A 136 1.44 11.44 -12.71
C GLY A 136 1.18 12.88 -12.26
N ASP A 137 -0.07 13.24 -12.05
CA ASP A 137 -0.44 14.56 -11.52
C ASP A 137 -0.23 14.63 -10.01
N PHE A 138 -0.44 13.48 -9.34
CA PHE A 138 -0.25 13.28 -7.91
C PHE A 138 0.39 11.93 -7.64
N THR A 139 1.16 11.83 -6.56
CA THR A 139 1.67 10.55 -6.05
C THR A 139 1.41 10.43 -4.55
N VAL A 140 0.97 9.27 -4.08
CA VAL A 140 0.81 9.01 -2.66
C VAL A 140 1.72 7.88 -2.20
N TYR A 141 2.29 8.03 -0.99
CA TYR A 141 3.07 6.99 -0.33
C TYR A 141 2.48 6.67 1.03
N SER A 142 2.64 5.44 1.48
CA SER A 142 2.20 4.98 2.80
C SER A 142 3.37 4.53 3.63
N ILE A 143 3.45 5.03 4.85
CA ILE A 143 4.43 4.62 5.87
C ILE A 143 3.75 3.94 7.07
N ASN A 144 2.54 3.39 6.82
CA ASN A 144 1.76 2.70 7.83
C ASN A 144 2.36 1.32 8.19
N GLN A 145 1.72 0.61 9.09
CA GLN A 145 2.06 -0.78 9.42
C GLN A 145 2.09 -1.65 8.15
N GLY A 146 3.11 -2.49 8.02
CA GLY A 146 3.28 -3.38 6.87
C GLY A 146 3.59 -2.65 5.57
N LYS A 147 4.11 -1.43 5.63
CA LYS A 147 4.61 -0.65 4.49
C LYS A 147 6.13 -0.48 4.61
N MET A 148 6.72 0.32 3.75
CA MET A 148 8.14 0.66 3.79
C MET A 148 8.30 2.18 3.70
N PRO A 149 8.90 2.82 4.72
CA PRO A 149 9.20 2.28 6.06
C PRO A 149 7.91 1.99 6.85
N ALA A 150 7.93 0.96 7.70
CA ALA A 150 6.76 0.50 8.45
C ALA A 150 6.64 1.25 9.80
N LEU A 151 6.29 2.52 9.78
CA LEU A 151 6.24 3.37 10.97
C LEU A 151 4.92 3.30 11.74
N GLY A 152 3.94 2.53 11.25
CA GLY A 152 2.69 2.24 11.96
C GLY A 152 1.56 3.23 11.71
N ALA A 153 1.84 4.41 11.18
CA ALA A 153 0.88 5.43 10.76
C ALA A 153 1.54 6.38 9.76
N GLY A 154 0.72 7.14 9.02
CA GLY A 154 1.20 8.19 8.13
C GLY A 154 1.09 7.83 6.64
N GLY A 155 1.04 8.87 5.84
CA GLY A 155 1.09 8.86 4.40
C GLY A 155 1.61 10.20 3.89
N LEU A 156 2.04 10.21 2.64
CA LEU A 156 2.54 11.41 1.98
C LEU A 156 1.73 11.62 0.69
N LEU A 157 1.51 12.86 0.34
CA LEU A 157 0.96 13.27 -0.94
C LEU A 157 1.97 14.19 -1.62
N TRP A 158 2.40 13.83 -2.82
CA TRP A 158 3.17 14.67 -3.70
C TRP A 158 2.26 15.23 -4.79
N VAL A 159 2.34 16.53 -5.02
CA VAL A 159 1.63 17.23 -6.08
C VAL A 159 2.65 17.55 -7.17
N ASN A 160 2.61 16.79 -8.26
CA ASN A 160 3.59 16.89 -9.34
C ASN A 160 3.17 17.95 -10.38
N SER A 161 1.87 18.26 -10.44
CA SER A 161 1.32 19.24 -11.39
C SER A 161 1.07 20.59 -10.72
N ASP A 162 1.74 21.65 -11.19
CA ASP A 162 1.70 23.00 -10.60
C ASP A 162 0.29 23.57 -10.49
N GLN A 163 -0.61 23.23 -11.43
CA GLN A 163 -2.00 23.70 -11.45
C GLN A 163 -2.78 23.35 -10.17
N TYR A 164 -2.39 22.31 -9.43
CA TYR A 164 -3.08 21.86 -8.23
C TYR A 164 -2.43 22.32 -6.92
N GLN A 165 -1.20 22.86 -6.98
CA GLN A 165 -0.40 23.21 -5.79
C GLN A 165 -1.14 24.16 -4.85
N ALA A 166 -1.66 25.27 -5.36
CA ALA A 166 -2.34 26.27 -4.53
C ALA A 166 -3.59 25.72 -3.86
N SER A 167 -4.40 24.92 -4.58
CA SER A 167 -5.63 24.33 -4.06
C SER A 167 -5.35 23.27 -2.98
N ILE A 168 -4.37 22.41 -3.21
CA ILE A 168 -3.96 21.41 -2.20
C ILE A 168 -3.37 22.09 -0.97
N GLN A 169 -2.54 23.12 -1.15
CA GLN A 169 -1.98 23.88 -0.02
C GLN A 169 -3.07 24.51 0.84
N GLN A 170 -4.09 25.11 0.23
CA GLN A 170 -5.23 25.67 0.94
C GLN A 170 -5.99 24.60 1.73
N GLN A 171 -6.30 23.47 1.11
CA GLN A 171 -6.99 22.37 1.79
C GLN A 171 -6.14 21.81 2.94
N TYR A 172 -4.83 21.58 2.70
CA TYR A 172 -3.91 21.08 3.72
C TYR A 172 -3.80 22.03 4.91
N ALA A 173 -3.77 23.35 4.67
CA ALA A 173 -3.71 24.35 5.74
C ALA A 173 -4.93 24.27 6.67
N ALA A 174 -6.11 23.89 6.15
CA ALA A 174 -7.34 23.73 6.92
C ALA A 174 -7.44 22.38 7.67
N LEU A 175 -6.55 21.42 7.39
CA LEU A 175 -6.61 20.10 8.04
C LEU A 175 -6.28 20.19 9.55
N PRO A 176 -7.04 19.46 10.39
CA PRO A 176 -6.76 19.38 11.82
C PRO A 176 -5.43 18.64 12.10
N SER A 177 -4.71 19.09 13.10
CA SER A 177 -3.55 18.41 13.67
C SER A 177 -3.96 17.46 14.80
N TYR A 178 -3.06 16.58 15.21
CA TYR A 178 -3.25 15.75 16.40
C TYR A 178 -3.08 16.60 17.68
N SER A 179 -3.97 16.42 18.64
CA SER A 179 -3.76 16.91 20.01
C SER A 179 -2.73 16.04 20.73
N LYS A 180 -2.15 16.53 21.83
CA LYS A 180 -1.19 15.76 22.64
C LYS A 180 -1.78 14.43 23.16
N SER A 181 -3.05 14.42 23.54
CA SER A 181 -3.75 13.19 23.97
C SER A 181 -3.94 12.19 22.84
N GLN A 182 -4.21 12.67 21.62
CA GLN A 182 -4.32 11.81 20.43
C GLN A 182 -2.95 11.24 20.01
N GLU A 183 -1.87 12.02 20.13
CA GLU A 183 -0.51 11.51 19.90
C GLU A 183 -0.12 10.45 20.91
N LEU A 184 -0.44 10.67 22.22
CA LEU A 184 -0.21 9.66 23.24
C LEU A 184 -0.98 8.37 22.97
N LYS A 185 -2.27 8.46 22.58
CA LYS A 185 -3.07 7.30 22.19
C LYS A 185 -2.47 6.58 20.99
N LEU A 186 -1.99 7.32 19.98
CA LEU A 186 -1.31 6.76 18.82
C LEU A 186 -0.04 6.02 19.24
N PHE A 187 0.80 6.65 20.07
CA PHE A 187 2.04 6.04 20.60
C PHE A 187 1.76 4.71 21.31
N ILE A 188 0.79 4.69 22.24
CA ILE A 188 0.41 3.47 22.98
C ILE A 188 -0.08 2.39 22.00
N THR A 189 -0.89 2.76 21.01
CA THR A 189 -1.38 1.84 19.99
C THR A 189 -0.22 1.23 19.16
N MET A 190 0.75 2.05 18.78
CA MET A 190 1.92 1.59 18.04
C MET A 190 2.80 0.67 18.89
N LEU A 191 2.99 1.01 20.16
CA LEU A 191 3.74 0.18 21.11
C LEU A 191 3.07 -1.19 21.28
N ALA A 192 1.76 -1.24 21.50
CA ALA A 192 1.00 -2.47 21.63
C ALA A 192 1.10 -3.33 20.34
N LYS A 193 0.95 -2.71 19.17
CA LYS A 193 1.13 -3.39 17.88
C LYS A 193 2.55 -3.95 17.72
N ALA A 194 3.59 -3.16 18.05
CA ALA A 194 4.97 -3.62 17.96
C ALA A 194 5.23 -4.84 18.88
N TRP A 195 4.69 -4.83 20.07
CA TRP A 195 4.78 -5.98 20.99
C TRP A 195 4.08 -7.22 20.42
N MET A 196 2.87 -7.07 19.88
CA MET A 196 2.15 -8.19 19.25
C MET A 196 2.90 -8.77 18.04
N HIS A 197 3.79 -8.00 17.39
CA HIS A 197 4.57 -8.44 16.23
C HIS A 197 5.95 -9.01 16.59
N ILE A 198 6.30 -9.13 17.88
CA ILE A 198 7.47 -9.90 18.29
C ILE A 198 7.26 -11.36 17.86
N PRO A 199 8.19 -11.99 17.11
CA PRO A 199 7.96 -13.25 16.41
C PRO A 199 7.43 -14.41 17.29
N TRP A 200 7.86 -14.52 18.54
CA TRP A 200 7.39 -15.57 19.44
C TRP A 200 5.98 -15.26 19.99
N ILE A 201 5.68 -13.99 20.31
CA ILE A 201 4.34 -13.55 20.73
C ILE A 201 3.37 -13.72 19.58
N TYR A 202 3.74 -13.24 18.39
CA TYR A 202 2.94 -13.37 17.18
C TYR A 202 2.62 -14.83 16.86
N GLY A 203 3.61 -15.73 16.94
CA GLY A 203 3.43 -17.15 16.72
C GLY A 203 2.46 -17.81 17.74
N LEU A 204 2.49 -17.36 19.00
CA LEU A 204 1.57 -17.85 20.03
C LEU A 204 0.13 -17.38 19.79
N ILE A 205 -0.04 -16.09 19.43
CA ILE A 205 -1.34 -15.49 19.14
C ILE A 205 -1.96 -16.16 17.91
N THR A 206 -1.21 -16.28 16.81
CA THR A 206 -1.72 -16.81 15.53
C THR A 206 -2.07 -18.30 15.61
N ARG A 207 -1.37 -19.08 16.43
CA ARG A 207 -1.72 -20.49 16.68
C ARG A 207 -3.07 -20.66 17.40
N ARG A 208 -3.45 -19.70 18.25
CA ARG A 208 -4.71 -19.72 19.00
C ARG A 208 -5.86 -19.08 18.25
N MET A 209 -5.59 -18.09 17.42
CA MET A 209 -6.58 -17.44 16.57
C MET A 209 -6.85 -18.30 15.32
N LYS A 210 -7.58 -19.40 15.46
CA LYS A 210 -8.18 -20.09 14.31
C LYS A 210 -9.05 -19.07 13.58
N THR A 211 -8.51 -18.53 12.51
CA THR A 211 -9.11 -17.90 11.32
C THR A 211 -10.60 -17.55 11.37
N HIS A 212 -11.06 -16.77 12.32
CA HIS A 212 -12.26 -16.00 12.14
C HIS A 212 -11.84 -14.67 11.50
N ARG A 213 -11.65 -14.69 10.17
CA ARG A 213 -11.57 -13.46 9.38
C ARG A 213 -12.98 -12.88 9.34
N GLY A 214 -13.31 -12.04 10.32
CA GLY A 214 -14.56 -11.29 10.36
C GLY A 214 -14.78 -10.51 9.05
N LYS A 215 -16.03 -10.16 8.74
CA LYS A 215 -16.33 -9.23 7.65
C LYS A 215 -15.55 -7.93 7.91
N ILE A 216 -14.71 -7.54 6.96
CA ILE A 216 -14.06 -6.22 6.99
C ILE A 216 -15.10 -5.23 6.46
N ALA A 217 -15.36 -4.17 7.22
CA ALA A 217 -16.13 -3.06 6.70
C ALA A 217 -15.32 -2.38 5.58
N CYS A 218 -15.79 -2.50 4.33
CA CYS A 218 -15.10 -1.93 3.18
C CYS A 218 -15.37 -0.44 3.05
N ARG A 219 -16.53 0.02 3.48
CA ARG A 219 -16.93 1.44 3.45
C ARG A 219 -16.70 2.05 4.83
N GLU A 220 -15.73 2.95 4.91
CA GLU A 220 -15.35 3.67 6.11
C GLU A 220 -15.13 5.15 5.78
N ALA A 221 -15.60 6.05 6.63
CA ALA A 221 -15.34 7.47 6.48
C ALA A 221 -13.82 7.74 6.51
N VAL A 222 -13.30 8.44 5.51
CA VAL A 222 -11.90 8.84 5.47
C VAL A 222 -11.73 10.16 6.20
N VAL A 223 -11.16 10.08 7.40
CA VAL A 223 -10.83 11.26 8.19
C VAL A 223 -9.56 11.90 7.65
N LEU A 224 -9.69 13.08 7.06
CA LEU A 224 -8.55 13.88 6.59
C LEU A 224 -7.89 14.60 7.78
N ARG A 225 -6.60 14.42 7.94
CA ARG A 225 -5.81 15.02 9.01
C ARG A 225 -4.34 15.13 8.61
N ARG A 226 -3.63 16.12 9.15
CA ARG A 226 -2.16 16.18 9.04
C ARG A 226 -1.55 14.98 9.74
N MET A 227 -0.34 14.59 9.35
CA MET A 227 0.44 13.56 10.04
C MET A 227 0.70 13.97 11.50
N ALA A 228 0.69 13.00 12.41
CA ALA A 228 1.10 13.23 13.79
C ALA A 228 2.58 13.65 13.86
N GLN A 229 2.92 14.62 14.69
CA GLN A 229 4.30 15.11 14.79
C GLN A 229 5.28 14.00 15.19
N GLY A 230 4.88 13.13 16.12
CA GLY A 230 5.70 11.99 16.50
C GLY A 230 6.01 11.04 15.33
N VAL A 231 5.04 10.84 14.42
CA VAL A 231 5.27 10.02 13.20
C VAL A 231 6.20 10.75 12.23
N SER A 232 6.04 12.05 12.04
CA SER A 232 6.94 12.89 11.22
C SER A 232 8.39 12.81 11.71
N ARG A 233 8.62 12.85 13.01
CA ARG A 233 9.96 12.69 13.62
C ARG A 233 10.55 11.29 13.38
N MET A 234 9.73 10.25 13.51
CA MET A 234 10.17 8.89 13.19
C MET A 234 10.48 8.73 11.70
N TYR A 235 9.73 9.40 10.83
CA TYR A 235 9.97 9.41 9.41
C TYR A 235 11.32 10.07 9.08
N GLN A 236 11.62 11.24 9.66
CA GLN A 236 12.92 11.90 9.53
C GLN A 236 14.07 10.97 9.94
N LEU A 237 13.92 10.26 11.06
CA LEU A 237 14.91 9.29 11.53
C LEU A 237 15.10 8.11 10.56
N ALA A 238 14.04 7.67 9.87
CA ALA A 238 14.08 6.51 9.00
C ALA A 238 14.71 6.78 7.62
N LEU A 239 14.62 8.02 7.12
CA LEU A 239 15.03 8.39 5.75
C LEU A 239 16.45 7.93 5.38
N PRO A 240 17.51 8.15 6.19
CA PRO A 240 18.87 7.75 5.80
C PRO A 240 19.06 6.24 5.60
N ALA A 241 18.22 5.41 6.21
CA ALA A 241 18.33 3.97 6.15
C ALA A 241 17.51 3.31 5.03
N ILE A 242 16.71 4.08 4.29
CA ILE A 242 15.76 3.50 3.31
C ILE A 242 16.47 2.83 2.14
N ALA A 243 17.52 3.43 1.60
CA ALA A 243 18.26 2.86 0.48
C ALA A 243 18.88 1.50 0.87
N GLU A 244 19.48 1.41 2.05
CA GLU A 244 20.02 0.17 2.59
C GLU A 244 18.93 -0.88 2.83
N LEU A 245 17.78 -0.45 3.35
CA LEU A 245 16.62 -1.33 3.56
C LEU A 245 16.12 -1.94 2.24
N ILE A 246 16.04 -1.14 1.17
CA ILE A 246 15.66 -1.62 -0.17
C ILE A 246 16.68 -2.65 -0.68
N GLN A 247 17.98 -2.37 -0.56
CA GLN A 247 19.03 -3.31 -0.97
C GLN A 247 18.92 -4.63 -0.20
N GLN A 248 18.71 -4.57 1.11
CA GLN A 248 18.51 -5.75 1.94
C GLN A 248 17.28 -6.56 1.53
N GLN A 249 16.17 -5.88 1.21
CA GLN A 249 14.95 -6.54 0.75
C GLN A 249 15.14 -7.21 -0.62
N ARG A 250 15.85 -6.57 -1.55
CA ARG A 250 16.21 -7.16 -2.85
C ARG A 250 17.05 -8.44 -2.68
N ALA A 251 18.08 -8.41 -1.83
CA ALA A 251 18.89 -9.58 -1.54
C ALA A 251 18.07 -10.73 -0.93
N ASN A 252 17.16 -10.42 -0.02
CA ASN A 252 16.26 -11.42 0.57
C ASN A 252 15.25 -11.96 -0.47
N ALA A 253 14.70 -11.11 -1.33
CA ALA A 253 13.79 -11.52 -2.39
C ALA A 253 14.45 -12.47 -3.38
N GLN A 254 15.70 -12.18 -3.79
CA GLN A 254 16.49 -13.07 -4.65
C GLN A 254 16.72 -14.42 -4.00
N GLN A 255 17.08 -14.46 -2.72
CA GLN A 255 17.25 -15.72 -1.98
C GLN A 255 15.94 -16.54 -1.92
N ILE A 256 14.79 -15.87 -1.77
CA ILE A 256 13.48 -16.52 -1.79
C ILE A 256 13.21 -17.12 -3.17
N GLU A 257 13.42 -16.36 -4.23
CA GLU A 257 13.27 -16.82 -5.62
C GLU A 257 14.13 -18.06 -5.86
N ASP A 258 15.45 -17.99 -5.61
CA ASP A 258 16.38 -19.11 -5.82
C ASP A 258 15.95 -20.36 -5.01
N THR A 259 15.49 -20.18 -3.78
CA THR A 259 15.06 -21.27 -2.92
C THR A 259 13.79 -21.94 -3.43
N LEU A 260 12.79 -21.17 -3.82
CA LEU A 260 11.51 -21.72 -4.25
C LEU A 260 11.60 -22.35 -5.64
N MET A 261 12.33 -21.72 -6.56
CA MET A 261 12.51 -22.22 -7.91
C MET A 261 13.35 -23.49 -7.95
N SER A 262 14.49 -23.54 -7.23
CA SER A 262 15.35 -24.74 -7.19
C SER A 262 14.68 -25.96 -6.57
N LYS A 263 13.65 -25.75 -5.73
CA LYS A 263 12.88 -26.83 -5.09
C LYS A 263 11.58 -27.18 -5.82
N GLY A 264 11.26 -26.49 -6.92
CA GLY A 264 10.00 -26.68 -7.67
C GLY A 264 8.75 -26.36 -6.81
N LEU A 265 8.85 -25.41 -5.87
CA LEU A 265 7.76 -25.04 -4.96
C LEU A 265 6.86 -23.94 -5.53
N ALA A 266 7.29 -23.27 -6.59
CA ALA A 266 6.52 -22.27 -7.30
C ALA A 266 6.76 -22.40 -8.81
N ASP A 267 5.76 -22.07 -9.62
CA ASP A 267 5.87 -22.01 -11.07
C ASP A 267 6.66 -20.77 -11.52
N ARG A 268 6.55 -19.69 -10.75
CA ARG A 268 7.24 -18.43 -10.96
C ARG A 268 7.37 -17.66 -9.64
N VAL A 269 8.51 -16.98 -9.46
CA VAL A 269 8.72 -16.02 -8.38
C VAL A 269 9.23 -14.71 -8.98
N TRP A 270 8.73 -13.57 -8.51
CA TRP A 270 9.22 -12.23 -8.90
C TRP A 270 8.97 -11.21 -7.79
N TYR A 271 9.48 -10.02 -7.95
CA TYR A 271 9.29 -8.91 -7.03
C TYR A 271 9.43 -7.57 -7.75
N GLY A 272 8.82 -6.52 -7.21
CA GLY A 272 8.92 -5.18 -7.74
C GLY A 272 10.26 -4.50 -7.43
N ASP A 273 10.45 -3.28 -7.94
CA ASP A 273 11.73 -2.56 -7.89
C ASP A 273 12.27 -2.31 -6.49
N ASN A 274 11.40 -2.12 -5.50
CA ASN A 274 11.80 -1.98 -4.09
C ASN A 274 11.80 -3.28 -3.32
N ALA A 275 11.46 -4.39 -3.96
CA ALA A 275 11.34 -5.73 -3.38
C ALA A 275 10.51 -5.76 -2.08
N PHE A 276 9.41 -4.99 -2.05
CA PHE A 276 8.52 -4.90 -0.89
C PHE A 276 8.01 -6.26 -0.40
N MET A 277 7.71 -7.15 -1.34
CA MET A 277 7.40 -8.58 -1.11
C MET A 277 7.88 -9.40 -2.30
N ALA A 278 8.28 -10.64 -2.07
CA ALA A 278 8.38 -11.63 -3.13
C ALA A 278 7.00 -12.23 -3.42
N ILE A 279 6.69 -12.41 -4.70
CA ILE A 279 5.42 -12.89 -5.21
C ILE A 279 5.69 -14.26 -5.80
N ALA A 280 5.05 -15.30 -5.26
CA ALA A 280 5.13 -16.65 -5.79
C ALA A 280 3.81 -17.03 -6.45
N ARG A 281 3.86 -17.49 -7.69
CA ARG A 281 2.74 -18.10 -8.37
C ARG A 281 2.84 -19.61 -8.27
N THR A 282 1.79 -20.25 -7.85
CA THR A 282 1.73 -21.71 -7.72
C THR A 282 0.28 -22.20 -7.71
N LYS A 283 0.07 -23.40 -8.23
CA LYS A 283 -1.23 -24.10 -8.13
C LYS A 283 -1.50 -24.61 -6.71
N ASP A 284 -0.44 -24.82 -5.91
CA ASP A 284 -0.56 -25.30 -4.51
C ASP A 284 -0.15 -24.20 -3.50
N THR A 285 -0.96 -23.15 -3.43
CA THR A 285 -0.76 -22.06 -2.46
C THR A 285 -0.81 -22.55 -1.01
N ILE A 286 -1.59 -23.61 -0.73
CA ILE A 286 -1.72 -24.19 0.61
C ILE A 286 -0.45 -24.94 0.99
N GLY A 287 0.10 -25.78 0.11
CA GLY A 287 1.35 -26.51 0.34
C GLY A 287 2.52 -25.59 0.53
N LEU A 288 2.66 -24.58 -0.34
CA LEU A 288 3.71 -23.57 -0.21
C LEU A 288 3.57 -22.78 1.10
N SER A 289 2.36 -22.39 1.49
CA SER A 289 2.13 -21.68 2.76
C SER A 289 2.52 -22.56 3.97
N LYS A 290 2.21 -23.86 3.95
CA LYS A 290 2.63 -24.82 4.99
C LYS A 290 4.15 -24.98 5.05
N TYR A 291 4.80 -25.08 3.87
CA TYR A 291 6.27 -25.16 3.78
C TYR A 291 6.96 -23.95 4.42
N LEU A 292 6.47 -22.74 4.13
CA LEU A 292 6.96 -21.49 4.71
C LEU A 292 6.67 -21.39 6.21
N ALA A 293 5.46 -21.77 6.64
CA ALA A 293 5.07 -21.77 8.03
C ALA A 293 5.92 -22.71 8.90
N ALA A 294 6.32 -23.88 8.36
CA ALA A 294 7.23 -24.80 9.03
C ALA A 294 8.63 -24.19 9.26
N ARG A 295 9.00 -23.18 8.48
CA ARG A 295 10.22 -22.39 8.61
C ARG A 295 10.04 -21.10 9.40
N GLY A 296 8.88 -20.93 10.01
CA GLY A 296 8.57 -19.77 10.84
C GLY A 296 8.23 -18.51 10.06
N VAL A 297 7.85 -18.63 8.78
CA VAL A 297 7.48 -17.49 7.91
C VAL A 297 5.98 -17.49 7.67
N GLU A 298 5.32 -16.37 7.95
CA GLU A 298 3.93 -16.16 7.53
C GLU A 298 3.92 -15.72 6.07
N SER A 299 3.13 -16.43 5.27
CA SER A 299 2.79 -16.05 3.90
C SER A 299 1.28 -15.95 3.75
N ALA A 300 0.81 -15.22 2.79
CA ALA A 300 -0.62 -15.14 2.52
C ALA A 300 -0.89 -14.73 1.06
N THR A 301 -2.04 -15.16 0.56
CA THR A 301 -2.66 -14.54 -0.62
C THR A 301 -3.13 -13.14 -0.20
N HIS A 302 -2.33 -12.12 -0.48
CA HIS A 302 -2.49 -10.78 0.14
C HIS A 302 -3.86 -10.17 -0.15
N PHE A 303 -4.27 -10.19 -1.39
CA PHE A 303 -5.56 -9.68 -1.84
C PHE A 303 -6.54 -10.81 -2.22
N ALA A 304 -6.53 -11.93 -1.50
CA ALA A 304 -7.45 -13.05 -1.74
C ALA A 304 -8.93 -12.64 -1.77
N ARG A 305 -9.26 -11.55 -1.10
CA ARG A 305 -10.62 -11.02 -1.02
C ARG A 305 -10.83 -9.75 -1.85
N ALA A 306 -9.89 -9.40 -2.74
CA ALA A 306 -9.99 -8.17 -3.53
C ALA A 306 -11.30 -8.09 -4.32
N ILE A 307 -11.70 -9.18 -4.94
CA ILE A 307 -12.94 -9.26 -5.72
C ILE A 307 -14.19 -9.14 -4.84
N GLU A 308 -14.19 -9.80 -3.65
CA GLU A 308 -15.28 -9.62 -2.68
C GLU A 308 -15.41 -8.16 -2.24
N TRP A 309 -14.27 -7.50 -1.99
CA TRP A 309 -14.25 -6.10 -1.63
C TRP A 309 -14.71 -5.20 -2.78
N ALA A 310 -14.26 -5.48 -4.01
CA ALA A 310 -14.65 -4.73 -5.19
C ALA A 310 -16.17 -4.75 -5.42
N LYS A 311 -16.83 -5.90 -5.14
CA LYS A 311 -18.29 -6.05 -5.24
C LYS A 311 -19.05 -5.05 -4.34
N GLU A 312 -18.50 -4.68 -3.18
CA GLU A 312 -19.09 -3.65 -2.31
C GLU A 312 -19.10 -2.25 -2.95
N PHE A 313 -18.31 -2.06 -4.02
CA PHE A 313 -18.16 -0.79 -4.76
C PHE A 313 -18.68 -0.87 -6.21
N GLY A 314 -19.48 -1.88 -6.54
CA GLY A 314 -20.14 -1.99 -7.85
C GLY A 314 -19.41 -2.87 -8.88
N TYR A 315 -18.41 -3.66 -8.45
CA TYR A 315 -17.77 -4.65 -9.33
C TYR A 315 -18.74 -5.78 -9.67
N THR A 316 -18.74 -6.18 -10.93
CA THR A 316 -19.47 -7.37 -11.41
C THR A 316 -18.48 -8.47 -11.78
N GLU A 317 -18.77 -9.71 -11.36
CA GLU A 317 -17.93 -10.88 -11.63
C GLU A 317 -17.76 -11.08 -13.15
N GLY A 318 -16.54 -11.42 -13.57
CA GLY A 318 -16.17 -11.55 -14.97
C GLY A 318 -15.63 -10.26 -15.62
N GLN A 319 -15.72 -9.10 -14.97
CA GLN A 319 -15.17 -7.85 -15.51
C GLN A 319 -13.65 -7.87 -15.63
N CYS A 320 -12.95 -8.46 -14.65
CA CYS A 320 -11.49 -8.49 -14.58
C CYS A 320 -11.00 -9.93 -14.38
N PRO A 321 -11.03 -10.78 -15.43
CA PRO A 321 -10.77 -12.21 -15.27
C PRO A 321 -9.35 -12.54 -14.81
N THR A 322 -8.36 -11.72 -15.17
CA THR A 322 -6.98 -11.91 -14.69
C THR A 322 -6.89 -11.63 -13.20
N ALA A 323 -7.44 -10.51 -12.72
CA ALA A 323 -7.49 -10.18 -11.30
C ALA A 323 -8.21 -11.29 -10.50
N GLU A 324 -9.35 -11.77 -10.97
CA GLU A 324 -10.11 -12.83 -10.31
C GLU A 324 -9.29 -14.12 -10.15
N ARG A 325 -8.55 -14.52 -11.18
CA ARG A 325 -7.71 -15.70 -11.16
C ARG A 325 -6.50 -15.53 -10.24
N LEU A 326 -5.79 -14.40 -10.35
CA LEU A 326 -4.59 -14.12 -9.56
C LEU A 326 -4.87 -14.05 -8.05
N THR A 327 -6.09 -13.68 -7.62
CA THR A 327 -6.46 -13.76 -6.19
C THR A 327 -6.37 -15.16 -5.59
N LYS A 328 -6.32 -16.20 -6.42
CA LYS A 328 -6.26 -17.62 -5.99
C LYS A 328 -4.87 -18.22 -6.16
N GLU A 329 -4.07 -17.71 -7.11
CA GLU A 329 -2.81 -18.31 -7.56
C GLU A 329 -1.57 -17.69 -6.90
N LEU A 330 -1.67 -16.47 -6.34
CA LEU A 330 -0.52 -15.73 -5.83
C LEU A 330 -0.37 -15.87 -4.32
N LEU A 331 0.88 -16.06 -3.89
CA LEU A 331 1.27 -16.04 -2.48
C LEU A 331 2.36 -14.98 -2.26
N MET A 332 2.16 -14.09 -1.27
CA MET A 332 3.10 -13.03 -0.91
C MET A 332 3.97 -13.47 0.26
N ILE A 333 5.26 -13.25 0.12
CA ILE A 333 6.30 -13.66 1.07
C ILE A 333 7.04 -12.40 1.52
N PRO A 334 7.19 -12.18 2.85
CA PRO A 334 7.88 -10.99 3.35
C PRO A 334 9.39 -11.04 3.04
N THR A 335 9.93 -9.91 2.61
CA THR A 335 11.35 -9.74 2.24
C THR A 335 12.15 -8.97 3.28
N TYR A 336 11.50 -8.38 4.27
CA TYR A 336 12.17 -7.55 5.28
C TYR A 336 13.06 -8.33 6.28
N ARG A 337 13.06 -9.65 6.21
CA ARG A 337 13.93 -10.57 6.95
C ARG A 337 14.34 -11.74 6.08
N LYS A 338 15.49 -12.33 6.39
CA LYS A 338 15.93 -13.60 5.78
C LYS A 338 14.99 -14.73 6.17
N ILE A 339 14.79 -15.66 5.26
CA ILE A 339 13.95 -16.85 5.40
C ILE A 339 14.84 -18.10 5.50
#